data_a7aad43f758b021b410902dc517eec6a
#
_entry.id   a7aad43f758b021b410902dc517eec6a
#
_cell.length_a   1.000
_cell.length_b   1.000
_cell.length_c   1.000
_cell.angle_alpha   90.00
_cell.angle_beta   90.00
_cell.angle_gamma   90.00
#
_symmetry.space_group_name_H-M   'P 1'
#
loop_
_entity.id
_entity.type
_entity.pdbx_description
1 polymer ?
#
loop_
_entity_poly.entity_id
_entity_poly.type
_entity_poly.pdbx_seq_one_letter_code
_entity_poly.pdbx_strand_id
1 'polypeptide(L)'
;NNQTILEGFEFGFKKPTGLNLGAWLDEYLGDAALVNTLRFRLATRNSKLVIGFTPIDGYTPFISEYLKGAETLQTREAELLNNKHLPIEQYSPERDAGVVYLHSDENPFGGYERIAKDLRGRPEEEIMVRAYGMPVKSMTSLLPLFNTEVNVLSEVPNKYGRRFPDITDKSNYSCYQVVDPAGARNYVAIWAGVDRDNNVYIRREFPDRDSY
;
A
#
# COMPACT_ATOMS: atom_id res chain seq x y z
N ASN A 1 21.88 2.67 15.04
CA ASN A 1 20.91 3.19 14.10
C ASN A 1 21.56 3.25 12.72
N ASN A 2 21.08 2.41 11.78
CA ASN A 2 21.67 2.29 10.44
C ASN A 2 21.58 3.60 9.64
N GLN A 3 20.59 4.43 9.90
CA GLN A 3 20.44 5.73 9.26
C GLN A 3 21.63 6.65 9.54
N THR A 4 22.10 6.70 10.80
CA THR A 4 23.23 7.55 11.18
C THR A 4 24.53 7.13 10.48
N ILE A 5 24.70 5.82 10.19
CA ILE A 5 25.88 5.33 9.48
C ILE A 5 25.90 5.82 8.02
N LEU A 6 24.71 5.99 7.40
CA LEU A 6 24.60 6.45 6.01
C LEU A 6 24.75 7.97 5.85
N GLU A 7 24.61 8.73 6.94
CA GLU A 7 24.81 10.17 6.92
C GLU A 7 26.29 10.50 6.66
N GLY A 8 26.54 11.36 5.70
CA GLY A 8 27.89 11.77 5.33
C GLY A 8 28.53 10.97 4.18
N PHE A 9 27.92 9.85 3.75
CA PHE A 9 28.43 9.10 2.61
C PHE A 9 27.69 9.47 1.31
N GLU A 10 28.42 9.52 0.23
CA GLU A 10 27.85 9.58 -1.14
C GLU A 10 27.84 8.17 -1.73
N PHE A 11 26.70 7.81 -2.33
CA PHE A 11 26.51 6.51 -2.96
C PHE A 11 26.46 6.62 -4.48
N GLY A 12 26.97 5.60 -5.14
CA GLY A 12 26.90 5.44 -6.57
C GLY A 12 28.22 5.66 -7.28
N PHE A 13 28.31 5.07 -8.47
CA PHE A 13 29.46 5.17 -9.36
C PHE A 13 29.03 5.77 -10.69
N LYS A 14 29.80 6.71 -11.19
CA LYS A 14 29.65 7.18 -12.55
C LYS A 14 30.47 6.26 -13.47
N LYS A 15 29.78 5.45 -14.28
CA LYS A 15 30.46 4.64 -15.31
C LYS A 15 30.70 5.47 -16.57
N PRO A 16 31.75 5.12 -17.38
CA PRO A 16 32.01 5.76 -18.68
C PRO A 16 30.81 5.69 -19.63
N THR A 17 29.94 4.71 -19.49
CA THR A 17 28.70 4.51 -20.27
C THR A 17 27.56 5.43 -19.87
N GLY A 18 27.75 6.30 -18.89
CA GLY A 18 26.69 7.16 -18.37
C GLY A 18 25.71 6.46 -17.40
N LEU A 19 25.78 5.13 -17.25
CA LEU A 19 24.96 4.39 -16.29
C LEU A 19 25.54 4.57 -14.89
N ASN A 20 24.80 5.27 -14.03
CA ASN A 20 25.15 5.44 -12.62
C ASN A 20 24.54 4.29 -11.82
N LEU A 21 25.39 3.39 -11.32
CA LEU A 21 24.98 2.39 -10.35
C LEU A 21 24.81 3.08 -8.99
N GLY A 22 23.75 2.69 -8.28
CA GLY A 22 23.39 3.28 -7.00
C GLY A 22 23.45 2.27 -5.87
N ALA A 23 22.36 2.16 -5.17
CA ALA A 23 22.14 1.20 -4.10
C ALA A 23 21.07 0.18 -4.51
N TRP A 24 21.20 -1.03 -3.99
CA TRP A 24 20.20 -2.08 -4.06
C TRP A 24 19.83 -2.49 -2.64
N LEU A 25 18.53 -2.40 -2.32
CA LEU A 25 17.96 -2.92 -1.10
C LEU A 25 17.22 -4.22 -1.44
N ASP A 26 17.53 -5.28 -0.71
CA ASP A 26 16.93 -6.59 -0.88
C ASP A 26 16.06 -6.92 0.33
N GLU A 27 14.80 -7.29 0.08
CA GLU A 27 13.79 -7.62 1.10
C GLU A 27 13.59 -6.55 2.19
N TYR A 28 13.91 -5.29 1.90
CA TYR A 28 13.86 -4.24 2.92
C TYR A 28 12.80 -3.16 2.61
N LEU A 29 11.76 -3.12 3.44
CA LEU A 29 10.76 -2.04 3.45
C LEU A 29 10.54 -1.42 4.85
N GLY A 30 11.39 -1.79 5.82
CA GLY A 30 11.11 -1.53 7.23
C GLY A 30 11.22 -0.07 7.69
N ASP A 31 11.96 0.78 6.97
CA ASP A 31 12.21 2.16 7.43
C ASP A 31 12.22 3.14 6.25
N ALA A 32 11.11 3.87 6.10
CA ALA A 32 10.99 4.92 5.08
C ALA A 32 12.06 6.02 5.24
N ALA A 33 12.52 6.29 6.46
CA ALA A 33 13.57 7.29 6.70
C ALA A 33 14.90 6.84 6.12
N LEU A 34 15.22 5.54 6.18
CA LEU A 34 16.42 4.99 5.57
C LEU A 34 16.37 5.12 4.04
N VAL A 35 15.24 4.77 3.42
CA VAL A 35 15.06 4.89 1.97
C VAL A 35 15.20 6.35 1.53
N ASN A 36 14.58 7.29 2.25
CA ASN A 36 14.67 8.72 1.94
C ASN A 36 16.11 9.23 2.09
N THR A 37 16.84 8.80 3.12
CA THR A 37 18.25 9.16 3.30
C THR A 37 19.10 8.65 2.14
N LEU A 38 18.91 7.40 1.71
CA LEU A 38 19.60 6.82 0.56
C LEU A 38 19.29 7.59 -0.72
N ARG A 39 18.02 7.88 -0.99
CA ARG A 39 17.60 8.65 -2.19
C ARG A 39 18.30 10.00 -2.23
N PHE A 40 18.37 10.70 -1.09
CA PHE A 40 19.04 11.99 -1.02
C PHE A 40 20.53 11.88 -1.35
N ARG A 41 21.20 10.84 -0.84
CA ARG A 41 22.63 10.59 -1.10
C ARG A 41 22.89 10.17 -2.55
N LEU A 42 21.98 9.41 -3.14
CA LEU A 42 22.09 9.01 -4.55
C LEU A 42 21.84 10.16 -5.52
N ALA A 43 21.00 11.14 -5.13
CA ALA A 43 20.68 12.30 -5.95
C ALA A 43 21.91 13.15 -6.26
N THR A 44 22.90 13.24 -5.38
CA THR A 44 24.15 14.00 -5.60
C THR A 44 24.94 13.49 -6.79
N ARG A 45 24.78 12.22 -7.15
CA ARG A 45 25.47 11.57 -8.26
C ARG A 45 24.53 11.11 -9.37
N ASN A 46 23.28 11.50 -9.32
CA ASN A 46 22.23 11.04 -10.24
C ASN A 46 22.22 9.50 -10.37
N SER A 47 22.36 8.80 -9.25
CA SER A 47 22.45 7.36 -9.18
C SER A 47 21.08 6.75 -8.92
N LYS A 48 20.89 5.49 -9.31
CA LYS A 48 19.62 4.77 -9.19
C LYS A 48 19.55 4.01 -7.88
N LEU A 49 18.33 3.94 -7.31
CA LEU A 49 17.97 3.06 -6.20
C LEU A 49 17.09 1.94 -6.74
N VAL A 50 17.46 0.70 -6.44
CA VAL A 50 16.67 -0.49 -6.73
C VAL A 50 16.24 -1.10 -5.42
N ILE A 51 14.96 -1.44 -5.30
CA ILE A 51 14.41 -2.09 -4.11
C ILE A 51 13.69 -3.35 -4.58
N GLY A 52 14.13 -4.52 -4.10
CA GLY A 52 13.51 -5.81 -4.34
C GLY A 52 12.84 -6.32 -3.07
N PHE A 53 11.56 -6.72 -3.14
CA PHE A 53 10.83 -7.24 -1.99
C PHE A 53 9.58 -8.01 -2.41
N THR A 54 9.08 -8.83 -1.49
CA THR A 54 7.77 -9.46 -1.61
C THR A 54 6.77 -8.69 -0.74
N PRO A 55 5.66 -8.14 -1.28
CA PRO A 55 4.76 -7.25 -0.55
C PRO A 55 3.81 -8.02 0.40
N ILE A 56 4.38 -8.81 1.33
CA ILE A 56 3.63 -9.66 2.26
C ILE A 56 2.72 -8.82 3.18
N ASP A 57 3.19 -7.63 3.56
CA ASP A 57 2.44 -6.70 4.41
C ASP A 57 1.40 -5.88 3.64
N GLY A 58 1.22 -6.19 2.35
CA GLY A 58 0.26 -5.53 1.48
C GLY A 58 0.62 -4.09 1.13
N TYR A 59 -0.39 -3.23 1.03
CA TYR A 59 -0.21 -1.81 0.74
C TYR A 59 0.27 -1.05 1.96
N THR A 60 1.59 -1.04 2.18
CA THR A 60 2.19 -0.13 3.16
C THR A 60 2.12 1.32 2.65
N PRO A 61 2.22 2.34 3.53
CA PRO A 61 2.31 3.74 3.11
C PRO A 61 3.42 3.97 2.07
N PHE A 62 4.55 3.28 2.23
CA PHE A 62 5.67 3.33 1.29
C PHE A 62 5.27 2.83 -0.11
N ILE A 63 4.68 1.63 -0.20
CA ILE A 63 4.23 1.06 -1.49
C ILE A 63 3.16 1.95 -2.12
N SER A 64 2.19 2.40 -1.32
CA SER A 64 1.11 3.26 -1.78
C SER A 64 1.63 4.57 -2.39
N GLU A 65 2.69 5.13 -1.83
CA GLU A 65 3.33 6.35 -2.32
C GLU A 65 3.87 6.20 -3.75
N TYR A 66 4.42 5.02 -4.09
CA TYR A 66 4.96 4.75 -5.43
C TYR A 66 3.91 4.28 -6.43
N LEU A 67 2.83 3.66 -5.96
CA LEU A 67 1.77 3.16 -6.84
C LEU A 67 0.64 4.16 -7.06
N LYS A 68 0.54 5.21 -6.24
CA LYS A 68 -0.46 6.25 -6.41
C LYS A 68 -0.25 6.98 -7.74
N GLY A 69 -1.26 6.92 -8.60
CA GLY A 69 -1.20 7.54 -9.93
C GLY A 69 -0.21 6.87 -10.90
N ALA A 70 0.27 5.66 -10.59
CA ALA A 70 1.14 4.92 -11.49
C ALA A 70 0.37 4.43 -12.72
N GLU A 71 0.97 4.64 -13.88
CA GLU A 71 0.45 4.21 -15.18
C GLU A 71 0.93 2.80 -15.49
N THR A 72 0.03 1.93 -15.91
CA THR A 72 0.39 0.57 -16.35
C THR A 72 0.93 0.64 -17.78
N LEU A 73 2.19 0.25 -17.94
CA LEU A 73 2.87 0.22 -19.23
C LEU A 73 2.69 -1.13 -19.92
N GLN A 74 2.71 -2.22 -19.16
CA GLN A 74 2.59 -3.56 -19.67
C GLN A 74 1.80 -4.47 -18.73
N THR A 75 1.01 -5.38 -19.30
CA THR A 75 0.23 -6.39 -18.58
C THR A 75 0.51 -7.78 -19.13
N ARG A 76 0.21 -8.77 -18.31
CA ARG A 76 0.28 -10.19 -18.68
C ARG A 76 -0.83 -11.00 -18.03
N GLU A 77 -1.18 -12.13 -18.67
CA GLU A 77 -2.11 -13.09 -18.13
C GLU A 77 -1.48 -13.88 -16.98
N ALA A 78 -2.20 -14.00 -15.87
CA ALA A 78 -1.81 -14.74 -14.68
C ALA A 78 -2.54 -16.08 -14.64
N GLU A 79 -1.83 -17.18 -14.90
CA GLU A 79 -2.41 -18.52 -15.03
C GLU A 79 -3.17 -19.00 -13.79
N LEU A 80 -2.64 -18.72 -12.60
CA LEU A 80 -3.27 -19.12 -11.33
C LEU A 80 -4.52 -18.32 -10.97
N LEU A 81 -4.79 -17.24 -11.70
CA LEU A 81 -5.93 -16.36 -11.51
C LEU A 81 -6.89 -16.37 -12.71
N ASN A 82 -7.07 -17.54 -13.32
CA ASN A 82 -7.96 -17.72 -14.46
C ASN A 82 -7.64 -16.77 -15.64
N ASN A 83 -6.36 -16.62 -15.93
CA ASN A 83 -5.82 -15.74 -16.97
C ASN A 83 -6.21 -14.26 -16.81
N LYS A 84 -6.37 -13.82 -15.57
CA LYS A 84 -6.58 -12.39 -15.28
C LYS A 84 -5.35 -11.60 -15.71
N HIS A 85 -5.57 -10.48 -16.42
CA HIS A 85 -4.50 -9.59 -16.79
C HIS A 85 -4.00 -8.79 -15.58
N LEU A 86 -2.73 -8.97 -15.24
CA LEU A 86 -2.05 -8.23 -14.18
C LEU A 86 -0.94 -7.35 -14.76
N PRO A 87 -0.63 -6.19 -14.15
CA PRO A 87 0.50 -5.39 -14.55
C PRO A 87 1.81 -6.14 -14.30
N ILE A 88 2.75 -6.05 -15.24
CA ILE A 88 4.14 -6.48 -15.07
C ILE A 88 5.08 -5.28 -15.03
N GLU A 89 4.65 -4.13 -15.55
CA GLU A 89 5.41 -2.90 -15.52
C GLU A 89 4.47 -1.72 -15.33
N GLN A 90 4.82 -0.85 -14.37
CA GLN A 90 4.16 0.42 -14.13
C GLN A 90 5.19 1.55 -13.99
N TYR A 91 4.79 2.77 -14.28
CA TYR A 91 5.58 3.97 -14.06
C TYR A 91 4.83 4.98 -13.22
N SER A 92 5.47 5.47 -12.18
CA SER A 92 4.95 6.52 -11.31
C SER A 92 5.59 7.87 -11.70
N PRO A 93 4.86 8.74 -12.41
CA PRO A 93 5.41 10.03 -12.84
C PRO A 93 5.67 10.96 -11.65
N GLU A 94 4.86 10.91 -10.60
CA GLU A 94 5.06 11.73 -9.39
C GLU A 94 6.36 11.40 -8.65
N ARG A 95 6.86 10.17 -8.77
CA ARG A 95 8.05 9.68 -8.08
C ARG A 95 9.24 9.41 -9.01
N ASP A 96 9.05 9.58 -10.32
CA ASP A 96 10.04 9.17 -11.34
C ASP A 96 10.57 7.76 -11.05
N ALA A 97 9.65 6.82 -10.89
CA ALA A 97 9.95 5.45 -10.47
C ALA A 97 9.26 4.41 -11.35
N GLY A 98 10.03 3.46 -11.84
CA GLY A 98 9.52 2.24 -12.46
C GLY A 98 9.21 1.18 -11.40
N VAL A 99 8.11 0.46 -11.56
CA VAL A 99 7.72 -0.68 -10.75
C VAL A 99 7.60 -1.89 -11.67
N VAL A 100 8.35 -2.95 -11.34
CA VAL A 100 8.34 -4.21 -12.10
C VAL A 100 7.86 -5.33 -11.20
N TYR A 101 6.86 -6.07 -11.66
CA TYR A 101 6.32 -7.23 -10.97
C TYR A 101 6.90 -8.50 -11.59
N LEU A 102 7.56 -9.32 -10.75
CA LEU A 102 8.14 -10.58 -11.19
C LEU A 102 7.11 -11.70 -11.01
N HIS A 103 6.54 -12.14 -12.11
CA HIS A 103 5.55 -13.20 -12.13
C HIS A 103 6.24 -14.59 -12.12
N SER A 104 5.84 -15.46 -11.19
CA SER A 104 6.46 -16.77 -11.01
C SER A 104 6.24 -17.73 -12.17
N ASP A 105 5.14 -17.58 -12.93
CA ASP A 105 4.82 -18.36 -14.13
C ASP A 105 5.80 -18.12 -15.29
N GLU A 106 6.63 -17.06 -15.18
CA GLU A 106 7.65 -16.72 -16.16
C GLU A 106 9.07 -17.06 -15.72
N ASN A 107 9.24 -17.61 -14.54
CA ASN A 107 10.59 -17.90 -14.05
C ASN A 107 11.22 -19.04 -14.90
N PRO A 108 12.22 -18.72 -15.75
CA PRO A 108 12.82 -19.71 -16.63
C PRO A 108 13.67 -20.73 -15.88
N PHE A 109 14.00 -20.47 -14.61
CA PHE A 109 14.80 -21.34 -13.78
C PHE A 109 13.98 -22.39 -13.03
N GLY A 110 12.68 -22.49 -13.31
CA GLY A 110 11.79 -23.46 -12.71
C GLY A 110 11.25 -23.03 -11.34
N GLY A 111 10.51 -23.93 -10.73
CA GLY A 111 9.86 -23.67 -9.43
C GLY A 111 8.39 -23.28 -9.55
N TYR A 112 7.93 -22.83 -10.72
CA TYR A 112 6.52 -22.46 -10.92
C TYR A 112 5.54 -23.58 -10.58
N GLU A 113 5.78 -24.82 -11.05
CA GLU A 113 4.90 -25.97 -10.76
C GLU A 113 4.75 -26.23 -9.25
N ARG A 114 5.83 -26.06 -8.49
CA ARG A 114 5.79 -26.19 -7.01
C ARG A 114 4.96 -25.08 -6.40
N ILE A 115 5.23 -23.82 -6.79
CA ILE A 115 4.48 -22.66 -6.33
C ILE A 115 3.00 -22.80 -6.68
N ALA A 116 2.69 -23.19 -7.92
CA ALA A 116 1.34 -23.43 -8.38
C ALA A 116 0.61 -24.52 -7.59
N LYS A 117 1.33 -25.61 -7.25
CA LYS A 117 0.78 -26.68 -6.43
C LYS A 117 0.46 -26.23 -5.00
N ASP A 118 1.35 -25.44 -4.39
CA ASP A 118 1.19 -24.98 -3.02
C ASP A 118 0.12 -23.87 -2.92
N LEU A 119 -0.08 -23.09 -3.98
CA LEU A 119 -1.04 -21.99 -4.02
C LEU A 119 -2.43 -22.40 -4.53
N ARG A 120 -2.60 -23.58 -5.13
CA ARG A 120 -3.93 -24.04 -5.55
C ARG A 120 -4.89 -24.13 -4.38
N GLY A 121 -6.06 -23.44 -4.53
CA GLY A 121 -7.06 -23.39 -3.48
C GLY A 121 -6.77 -22.38 -2.36
N ARG A 122 -5.69 -21.62 -2.45
CA ARG A 122 -5.45 -20.49 -1.56
C ARG A 122 -6.29 -19.28 -1.98
N PRO A 123 -6.54 -18.33 -1.06
CA PRO A 123 -7.20 -17.07 -1.40
C PRO A 123 -6.50 -16.34 -2.55
N GLU A 124 -7.26 -15.65 -3.38
CA GLU A 124 -6.74 -14.89 -4.53
C GLU A 124 -5.66 -13.90 -4.10
N GLU A 125 -5.84 -13.26 -2.95
CA GLU A 125 -4.90 -12.29 -2.40
C GLU A 125 -3.53 -12.91 -2.11
N GLU A 126 -3.51 -14.14 -1.58
CA GLU A 126 -2.25 -14.85 -1.31
C GLU A 126 -1.55 -15.22 -2.61
N ILE A 127 -2.31 -15.64 -3.62
CA ILE A 127 -1.79 -15.94 -4.95
C ILE A 127 -1.21 -14.67 -5.59
N MET A 128 -1.90 -13.54 -5.51
CA MET A 128 -1.44 -12.27 -6.06
C MET A 128 -0.10 -11.83 -5.46
N VAL A 129 0.04 -11.95 -4.13
CA VAL A 129 1.29 -11.56 -3.44
C VAL A 129 2.42 -12.52 -3.77
N ARG A 130 2.20 -13.83 -3.58
CA ARG A 130 3.29 -14.83 -3.61
C ARG A 130 3.71 -15.26 -5.01
N ALA A 131 2.76 -15.34 -5.95
CA ALA A 131 3.06 -15.76 -7.31
C ALA A 131 3.33 -14.57 -8.24
N TYR A 132 2.72 -13.42 -7.98
CA TYR A 132 2.75 -12.29 -8.91
C TYR A 132 3.36 -11.01 -8.33
N GLY A 133 3.80 -11.04 -7.07
CA GLY A 133 4.42 -9.87 -6.43
C GLY A 133 3.51 -8.66 -6.28
N MET A 134 2.20 -8.86 -6.41
CA MET A 134 1.21 -7.78 -6.38
C MET A 134 0.86 -7.42 -4.93
N PRO A 135 1.02 -6.16 -4.50
CA PRO A 135 0.53 -5.74 -3.20
C PRO A 135 -1.00 -5.78 -3.19
N VAL A 136 -1.56 -6.44 -2.22
CA VAL A 136 -3.00 -6.49 -1.97
C VAL A 136 -3.32 -5.79 -0.65
N LYS A 137 -4.59 -5.48 -0.41
CA LYS A 137 -4.99 -5.01 0.92
C LYS A 137 -4.56 -6.08 1.94
N SER A 138 -3.90 -5.64 3.00
CA SER A 138 -3.38 -6.54 4.02
C SER A 138 -4.45 -7.52 4.49
N MET A 139 -4.15 -8.81 4.47
CA MET A 139 -5.01 -9.85 5.02
C MET A 139 -5.22 -9.68 6.55
N THR A 140 -4.34 -8.92 7.19
CA THR A 140 -4.43 -8.55 8.61
C THR A 140 -5.21 -7.25 8.85
N SER A 141 -5.80 -6.68 7.80
CA SER A 141 -6.64 -5.49 7.94
C SER A 141 -7.80 -5.78 8.90
N LEU A 142 -7.97 -4.93 9.91
CA LEU A 142 -9.12 -4.99 10.82
C LEU A 142 -10.46 -4.86 10.07
N LEU A 143 -10.44 -4.24 8.89
CA LEU A 143 -11.60 -4.02 8.02
C LEU A 143 -11.29 -4.50 6.59
N PRO A 144 -11.21 -5.83 6.35
CA PRO A 144 -10.79 -6.39 5.07
C PRO A 144 -11.76 -6.03 3.92
N LEU A 145 -13.02 -5.82 4.22
CA LEU A 145 -14.05 -5.45 3.23
C LEU A 145 -14.20 -3.93 3.05
N PHE A 146 -13.37 -3.12 3.74
CA PHE A 146 -13.45 -1.66 3.60
C PHE A 146 -13.06 -1.23 2.19
N ASN A 147 -13.98 -0.50 1.56
CA ASN A 147 -13.80 0.09 0.25
C ASN A 147 -14.16 1.57 0.31
N THR A 148 -13.21 2.44 0.00
CA THR A 148 -13.40 3.89 0.07
C THR A 148 -14.59 4.37 -0.76
N GLU A 149 -14.85 3.79 -1.93
CA GLU A 149 -15.98 4.18 -2.78
C GLU A 149 -17.35 3.81 -2.19
N VAL A 150 -17.38 2.81 -1.32
CA VAL A 150 -18.62 2.29 -0.71
C VAL A 150 -18.77 2.77 0.73
N ASN A 151 -17.67 2.77 1.49
CA ASN A 151 -17.70 2.98 2.93
C ASN A 151 -17.37 4.42 3.34
N VAL A 152 -16.76 5.23 2.47
CA VAL A 152 -16.56 6.66 2.72
C VAL A 152 -17.73 7.42 2.10
N LEU A 153 -18.55 8.02 2.96
CA LEU A 153 -19.76 8.75 2.58
C LEU A 153 -19.55 10.24 2.81
N SER A 154 -20.10 11.06 1.92
CA SER A 154 -20.17 12.51 2.05
C SER A 154 -21.63 12.95 2.06
N GLU A 155 -21.88 14.24 2.18
CA GLU A 155 -23.23 14.82 2.08
C GLU A 155 -23.81 14.66 0.66
N VAL A 156 -22.93 14.57 -0.35
CA VAL A 156 -23.33 14.29 -1.74
C VAL A 156 -23.40 12.78 -1.93
N PRO A 157 -24.48 12.26 -2.53
CA PRO A 157 -24.60 10.85 -2.81
C PRO A 157 -23.46 10.34 -3.70
N ASN A 158 -22.88 9.19 -3.33
CA ASN A 158 -21.89 8.50 -4.16
C ASN A 158 -22.53 7.83 -5.40
N LYS A 159 -21.73 7.18 -6.24
CA LYS A 159 -22.22 6.47 -7.45
C LYS A 159 -23.25 5.36 -7.16
N TYR A 160 -23.38 4.92 -5.92
CA TYR A 160 -24.38 3.94 -5.47
C TYR A 160 -25.61 4.59 -4.85
N GLY A 161 -25.73 5.92 -4.89
CA GLY A 161 -26.83 6.67 -4.30
C GLY A 161 -26.75 6.80 -2.76
N ARG A 162 -25.65 6.37 -2.14
CA ARG A 162 -25.44 6.45 -0.69
C ARG A 162 -24.84 7.80 -0.32
N ARG A 163 -25.37 8.42 0.73
CA ARG A 163 -24.84 9.65 1.34
C ARG A 163 -24.68 9.45 2.84
N PHE A 164 -23.87 10.30 3.47
CA PHE A 164 -23.78 10.32 4.92
C PHE A 164 -25.13 10.71 5.52
N PRO A 165 -25.70 9.91 6.42
CA PRO A 165 -27.00 10.22 7.02
C PRO A 165 -26.89 11.30 8.10
N ASP A 166 -28.03 11.93 8.40
CA ASP A 166 -28.11 12.80 9.58
C ASP A 166 -28.21 11.95 10.85
N ILE A 167 -27.05 11.61 11.41
CA ILE A 167 -26.96 10.81 12.63
C ILE A 167 -27.39 11.55 13.90
N THR A 168 -27.74 12.86 13.80
CA THR A 168 -28.25 13.63 14.93
C THR A 168 -29.73 13.37 15.19
N ASP A 169 -30.41 12.75 14.23
CA ASP A 169 -31.80 12.31 14.39
C ASP A 169 -31.90 11.14 15.38
N LYS A 170 -32.20 11.45 16.63
CA LYS A 170 -32.31 10.48 17.73
C LYS A 170 -33.46 9.46 17.56
N SER A 171 -34.39 9.68 16.64
CA SER A 171 -35.45 8.72 16.35
C SER A 171 -34.95 7.53 15.53
N ASN A 172 -33.90 7.69 14.76
CA ASN A 172 -33.36 6.71 13.85
C ASN A 172 -31.94 6.24 14.21
N TYR A 173 -31.21 7.00 15.04
CA TYR A 173 -29.82 6.72 15.39
C TYR A 173 -29.57 6.76 16.89
N SER A 174 -28.79 5.80 17.38
CA SER A 174 -28.18 5.85 18.71
C SER A 174 -26.78 6.44 18.57
N CYS A 175 -26.48 7.52 19.28
CA CYS A 175 -25.19 8.18 19.20
C CYS A 175 -24.26 7.67 20.30
N TYR A 176 -23.01 7.37 19.89
CA TYR A 176 -21.96 6.89 20.78
C TYR A 176 -20.72 7.77 20.67
N GLN A 177 -20.05 7.93 21.79
CA GLN A 177 -18.70 8.45 21.85
C GLN A 177 -17.81 7.38 22.46
N VAL A 178 -16.75 7.01 21.77
CA VAL A 178 -15.74 6.09 22.25
C VAL A 178 -14.45 6.87 22.43
N VAL A 179 -13.82 6.69 23.60
CA VAL A 179 -12.53 7.33 23.91
C VAL A 179 -11.54 6.24 24.27
N ASP A 180 -10.42 6.20 23.55
CA ASP A 180 -9.25 5.42 23.93
C ASP A 180 -8.26 6.37 24.63
N PRO A 181 -8.07 6.24 25.95
CA PRO A 181 -7.20 7.13 26.71
C PRO A 181 -5.72 6.90 26.47
N ALA A 182 -5.31 5.94 25.63
CA ALA A 182 -3.95 5.60 25.14
C ALA A 182 -2.76 6.14 25.95
N GLY A 183 -2.78 6.05 27.26
CA GLY A 183 -1.65 6.36 28.16
C GLY A 183 -1.07 7.77 27.97
N ALA A 184 0.25 7.90 27.93
CA ALA A 184 0.96 9.15 28.12
C ALA A 184 1.02 10.09 26.88
N ARG A 185 0.42 9.76 25.74
CA ARG A 185 0.67 10.60 24.56
C ARG A 185 -0.56 11.29 23.99
N ASN A 186 -1.51 10.65 23.41
CA ASN A 186 -2.69 11.31 22.86
C ASN A 186 -3.87 10.36 22.96
N TYR A 187 -4.97 10.80 23.53
CA TYR A 187 -6.19 10.03 23.47
C TYR A 187 -6.83 10.15 22.09
N VAL A 188 -7.49 9.10 21.66
CA VAL A 188 -8.30 9.08 20.45
C VAL A 188 -9.76 9.05 20.86
N ALA A 189 -10.59 9.87 20.23
CA ALA A 189 -12.02 9.84 20.42
C ALA A 189 -12.72 9.71 19.07
N ILE A 190 -13.80 8.92 19.04
CA ILE A 190 -14.63 8.69 17.85
C ILE A 190 -16.08 8.96 18.21
N TRP A 191 -16.76 9.70 17.34
CA TRP A 191 -18.22 9.91 17.43
C TRP A 191 -18.89 9.13 16.32
N ALA A 192 -19.81 8.26 16.68
CA ALA A 192 -20.52 7.40 15.75
C ALA A 192 -22.04 7.40 16.03
N GLY A 193 -22.81 7.23 14.97
CA GLY A 193 -24.24 6.91 15.02
C GLY A 193 -24.46 5.48 14.57
N VAL A 194 -25.36 4.77 15.25
CA VAL A 194 -25.76 3.41 14.89
C VAL A 194 -27.24 3.43 14.56
N ASP A 195 -27.62 2.95 13.38
CA ASP A 195 -29.00 2.83 12.94
C ASP A 195 -29.67 1.54 13.47
N ARG A 196 -30.95 1.37 13.14
CA ARG A 196 -31.75 0.20 13.55
C ARG A 196 -31.29 -1.11 12.95
N ASP A 197 -30.54 -1.05 11.83
CA ASP A 197 -29.99 -2.20 11.13
C ASP A 197 -28.55 -2.51 11.57
N ASN A 198 -28.09 -1.85 12.65
CA ASN A 198 -26.73 -1.94 13.20
C ASN A 198 -25.62 -1.46 12.25
N ASN A 199 -25.95 -0.60 11.28
CA ASN A 199 -24.89 0.08 10.52
C ASN A 199 -24.28 1.18 11.38
N VAL A 200 -22.95 1.23 11.40
CA VAL A 200 -22.17 2.18 12.18
C VAL A 200 -21.66 3.28 11.24
N TYR A 201 -21.97 4.52 11.55
CA TYR A 201 -21.55 5.71 10.81
C TYR A 201 -20.60 6.55 11.65
N ILE A 202 -19.32 6.58 11.32
CA ILE A 202 -18.31 7.40 12.01
C ILE A 202 -18.38 8.80 11.42
N ARG A 203 -18.69 9.79 12.26
CA ARG A 203 -18.84 11.19 11.84
C ARG A 203 -17.58 11.99 12.07
N ARG A 204 -16.89 11.74 13.17
CA ARG A 204 -15.76 12.56 13.60
C ARG A 204 -14.78 11.71 14.39
N GLU A 205 -13.52 12.07 14.25
CA GLU A 205 -12.41 11.55 15.05
C GLU A 205 -11.65 12.71 15.73
N PHE A 206 -10.97 12.42 16.82
CA PHE A 206 -10.05 13.33 17.48
C PHE A 206 -8.76 12.57 17.80
N PRO A 207 -7.58 13.09 17.53
CA PRO A 207 -7.34 14.38 16.85
C PRO A 207 -7.79 14.35 15.38
N ASP A 208 -8.28 15.48 14.91
CA ASP A 208 -8.67 15.65 13.52
C ASP A 208 -7.43 15.63 12.62
N ARG A 209 -7.50 15.06 11.42
CA ARG A 209 -6.37 15.00 10.46
C ARG A 209 -5.72 16.34 10.18
N ASP A 210 -6.50 17.42 10.25
CA ASP A 210 -6.05 18.78 9.99
C ASP A 210 -5.37 19.44 11.22
N SER A 211 -5.21 18.68 12.31
CA SER A 211 -4.63 19.17 13.58
C SER A 211 -3.13 18.85 13.73
N TYR A 212 -2.46 18.34 12.69
CA TYR A 212 -1.03 18.05 12.68
C TYR A 212 -0.26 18.85 11.66
#